data_f693cc3abf8702304e7db8f7e91a6cda
#
_entry.id   f693cc3abf8702304e7db8f7e91a6cda
#
_cell.length_a   1.000
_cell.length_b   1.000
_cell.length_c   1.000
_cell.angle_alpha   90.00
_cell.angle_beta   90.00
_cell.angle_gamma   90.00
#
_symmetry.space_group_name_H-M   'P 1'
#
loop_
_entity.id
_entity.type
_entity.pdbx_description
1 polymer ?
#
loop_
_entity_poly.entity_id
_entity_poly.type
_entity_poly.pdbx_seq_one_letter_code
_entity_poly.pdbx_strand_id
1 'polypeptide(L)'
;KIVHTSFEKQLLKSCSVRLFILLHFYANANTGITTPVELEDLASALDCNIKTIRSNILRLESCGFFDATMDPITEEYTFTIHGYTKMYNPINMGGGYIQCTDELLKQLLQIKSINELRVILMLLCEAITTELQSAAKLAVAKLTFKELLAGLPKYVKPGVVKQILDQASSFKTIFKEEYTSKKRYIAAKLNDCFNGKATKNQVRQEAHDKIVSFTTEMDDVVRIFNTAIFEGKMRERLQYEDILSSEYNIALDQAAPLDSKHLLPTYSFSDAEYNELAVMAQDFEIDTVLDALHLFYNRYLIPKLYNKKKGPGSLVRTIITELIKTPEIA
;
A
#
# COMPACT_ATOMS: atom_id res chain seq x y z
N LYS A 1 24.96 4.08 1.96
CA LYS A 1 25.98 4.51 0.95
C LYS A 1 25.80 5.99 0.59
N ILE A 2 24.65 6.44 0.11
CA ILE A 2 24.43 7.82 -0.39
C ILE A 2 24.80 8.93 0.63
N VAL A 3 24.53 8.74 1.91
CA VAL A 3 24.80 9.73 2.95
C VAL A 3 26.31 9.94 3.21
N HIS A 4 27.16 9.02 2.76
CA HIS A 4 28.62 9.06 2.94
C HIS A 4 29.37 9.25 1.62
N THR A 5 28.68 9.23 0.47
CA THR A 5 29.31 9.42 -0.83
C THR A 5 29.81 10.86 -0.96
N SER A 6 30.98 11.02 -1.54
CA SER A 6 31.58 12.31 -1.81
C SER A 6 31.66 12.57 -3.30
N PHE A 7 31.43 13.81 -3.67
CA PHE A 7 31.70 14.37 -4.99
C PHE A 7 32.83 15.39 -4.87
N GLU A 8 33.86 15.27 -5.67
CA GLU A 8 35.06 16.13 -5.60
C GLU A 8 35.60 16.28 -4.15
N LYS A 9 35.68 15.16 -3.42
CA LYS A 9 36.10 15.11 -2.00
C LYS A 9 35.16 15.82 -1.01
N GLN A 10 34.02 16.30 -1.47
CA GLN A 10 32.97 16.87 -0.62
C GLN A 10 31.79 15.90 -0.48
N LEU A 11 31.28 15.75 0.72
CA LEU A 11 30.07 14.94 0.97
C LEU A 11 28.85 15.56 0.27
N LEU A 12 27.95 14.69 -0.19
CA LEU A 12 26.69 15.14 -0.77
C LEU A 12 25.89 16.00 0.22
N LYS A 13 25.20 17.00 -0.30
CA LYS A 13 24.33 17.89 0.48
C LYS A 13 22.94 17.28 0.66
N SER A 14 22.15 17.86 1.58
CA SER A 14 20.77 17.41 1.83
C SER A 14 19.92 17.33 0.55
N CYS A 15 19.97 18.34 -0.31
CA CYS A 15 19.20 18.34 -1.54
C CYS A 15 19.55 17.15 -2.48
N SER A 16 20.83 16.77 -2.59
CA SER A 16 21.23 15.59 -3.38
C SER A 16 20.63 14.30 -2.81
N VAL A 17 20.67 14.15 -1.47
CA VAL A 17 20.13 12.96 -0.79
C VAL A 17 18.61 12.91 -0.93
N ARG A 18 17.93 14.05 -0.73
CA ARG A 18 16.48 14.17 -0.89
C ARG A 18 16.03 13.89 -2.32
N LEU A 19 16.73 14.41 -3.31
CA LEU A 19 16.47 14.13 -4.73
C LEU A 19 16.56 12.63 -5.00
N PHE A 20 17.61 11.96 -4.53
CA PHE A 20 17.77 10.51 -4.71
C PHE A 20 16.64 9.71 -4.06
N ILE A 21 16.19 10.10 -2.86
CA ILE A 21 15.04 9.48 -2.19
C ILE A 21 13.77 9.70 -3.03
N LEU A 22 13.53 10.92 -3.49
CA LEU A 22 12.34 11.26 -4.29
C LEU A 22 12.27 10.45 -5.58
N LEU A 23 13.37 10.27 -6.29
CA LEU A 23 13.42 9.50 -7.54
C LEU A 23 13.01 8.03 -7.38
N HIS A 24 13.17 7.44 -6.20
CA HIS A 24 12.69 6.08 -5.94
C HIS A 24 11.16 5.95 -5.95
N PHE A 25 10.43 7.04 -5.71
CA PHE A 25 8.97 7.06 -5.78
C PHE A 25 8.45 7.12 -7.21
N TYR A 26 9.21 7.70 -8.12
CA TYR A 26 8.91 7.69 -9.54
C TYR A 26 9.40 6.41 -10.24
N ALA A 27 10.22 5.60 -9.56
CA ALA A 27 10.84 4.43 -10.15
C ALA A 27 9.89 3.23 -10.20
N ASN A 28 9.82 2.58 -11.35
CA ASN A 28 9.14 1.30 -11.47
C ASN A 28 9.84 0.26 -10.60
N ALA A 29 9.07 -0.43 -9.76
CA ALA A 29 9.56 -1.38 -8.77
C ALA A 29 10.37 -2.56 -9.36
N ASN A 30 10.16 -2.90 -10.63
CA ASN A 30 10.82 -4.03 -11.29
C ASN A 30 12.10 -3.61 -12.02
N THR A 31 12.15 -2.40 -12.56
CA THR A 31 13.22 -1.94 -13.44
C THR A 31 14.14 -0.90 -12.81
N GLY A 32 13.64 -0.11 -11.86
CA GLY A 32 14.34 1.04 -11.32
C GLY A 32 14.43 2.23 -12.29
N ILE A 33 13.63 2.20 -13.36
CA ILE A 33 13.50 3.30 -14.30
C ILE A 33 12.33 4.17 -13.86
N THR A 34 12.52 5.48 -13.77
CA THR A 34 11.43 6.39 -13.38
C THR A 34 10.46 6.60 -14.54
N THR A 35 9.23 6.98 -14.21
CA THR A 35 8.37 7.68 -15.18
C THR A 35 9.06 8.98 -15.61
N PRO A 36 8.75 9.53 -16.80
CA PRO A 36 9.19 10.85 -17.20
C PRO A 36 8.78 11.91 -16.16
N VAL A 37 9.68 12.83 -15.82
CA VAL A 37 9.48 13.84 -14.77
C VAL A 37 10.02 15.19 -15.24
N GLU A 38 9.26 16.25 -15.02
CA GLU A 38 9.71 17.62 -15.25
C GLU A 38 10.64 18.12 -14.13
N LEU A 39 11.61 18.95 -14.47
CA LEU A 39 12.51 19.51 -13.46
C LEU A 39 11.80 20.47 -12.50
N GLU A 40 10.74 21.10 -12.95
CA GLU A 40 9.85 21.97 -12.20
C GLU A 40 9.17 21.22 -11.05
N ASP A 41 8.70 20.02 -11.33
CA ASP A 41 8.06 19.15 -10.32
C ASP A 41 9.06 18.72 -9.25
N LEU A 42 10.26 18.32 -9.67
CA LEU A 42 11.34 17.98 -8.73
C LEU A 42 11.76 19.20 -7.90
N ALA A 43 11.82 20.38 -8.50
CA ALA A 43 12.17 21.62 -7.83
C ALA A 43 11.10 22.03 -6.81
N SER A 44 9.83 21.91 -7.18
CA SER A 44 8.68 22.15 -6.31
C SER A 44 8.67 21.18 -5.12
N ALA A 45 8.79 19.88 -5.37
CA ALA A 45 8.79 18.86 -4.33
C ALA A 45 9.95 19.02 -3.32
N LEU A 46 11.10 19.56 -3.75
CA LEU A 46 12.29 19.74 -2.92
C LEU A 46 12.44 21.16 -2.35
N ASP A 47 11.50 22.06 -2.62
CA ASP A 47 11.55 23.48 -2.26
C ASP A 47 12.89 24.11 -2.64
N CYS A 48 13.23 24.06 -3.93
CA CYS A 48 14.47 24.61 -4.48
C CYS A 48 14.29 25.05 -5.94
N ASN A 49 15.29 25.73 -6.51
CA ASN A 49 15.24 26.14 -7.91
C ASN A 49 15.75 25.05 -8.86
N ILE A 50 15.30 25.11 -10.12
CA ILE A 50 15.68 24.17 -11.20
C ILE A 50 17.20 24.09 -11.39
N LYS A 51 17.92 25.22 -11.26
CA LYS A 51 19.39 25.25 -11.36
C LYS A 51 20.03 24.35 -10.28
N THR A 52 19.45 24.35 -9.08
CA THR A 52 19.89 23.46 -7.98
C THR A 52 19.60 21.99 -8.34
N ILE A 53 18.45 21.69 -8.91
CA ILE A 53 18.12 20.32 -9.38
C ILE A 53 19.13 19.85 -10.41
N ARG A 54 19.34 20.60 -11.48
CA ARG A 54 20.34 20.27 -12.53
C ARG A 54 21.73 19.99 -11.94
N SER A 55 22.19 20.84 -11.02
CA SER A 55 23.50 20.65 -10.36
C SER A 55 23.54 19.38 -9.51
N ASN A 56 22.43 19.00 -8.86
CA ASN A 56 22.37 17.78 -8.06
C ASN A 56 22.22 16.52 -8.92
N ILE A 57 21.53 16.60 -10.07
CA ILE A 57 21.48 15.53 -11.07
C ILE A 57 22.90 15.20 -11.52
N LEU A 58 23.64 16.17 -12.08
CA LEU A 58 25.02 15.97 -12.55
C LEU A 58 25.92 15.41 -11.45
N ARG A 59 25.75 15.85 -10.20
CA ARG A 59 26.52 15.38 -9.05
C ARG A 59 26.23 13.93 -8.72
N LEU A 60 24.97 13.53 -8.69
CA LEU A 60 24.56 12.15 -8.37
C LEU A 60 24.92 11.19 -9.51
N GLU A 61 24.76 11.61 -10.77
CA GLU A 61 25.19 10.87 -11.94
C GLU A 61 26.70 10.63 -11.93
N SER A 62 27.51 11.68 -11.70
CA SER A 62 28.96 11.55 -11.56
C SER A 62 29.39 10.66 -10.38
N CYS A 63 28.55 10.50 -9.37
CA CYS A 63 28.75 9.57 -8.27
C CYS A 63 28.26 8.14 -8.56
N GLY A 64 27.67 7.89 -9.75
CA GLY A 64 27.19 6.58 -10.19
C GLY A 64 25.95 6.09 -9.43
N PHE A 65 25.01 6.99 -9.12
CA PHE A 65 23.73 6.61 -8.50
C PHE A 65 22.65 6.30 -9.51
N PHE A 66 22.64 6.98 -10.64
CA PHE A 66 21.72 6.80 -11.76
C PHE A 66 22.33 7.36 -13.05
N ASP A 67 21.73 7.03 -14.18
CA ASP A 67 21.89 7.73 -15.45
C ASP A 67 20.63 8.57 -15.71
N ALA A 68 20.79 9.78 -16.20
CA ALA A 68 19.71 10.68 -16.55
C ALA A 68 19.63 10.86 -18.06
N THR A 69 18.46 10.65 -18.65
CA THR A 69 18.17 10.90 -20.06
C THR A 69 17.07 11.95 -20.16
N MET A 70 17.25 12.94 -21.03
CA MET A 70 16.26 13.97 -21.29
C MET A 70 15.66 13.75 -22.69
N ASP A 71 14.34 13.75 -22.77
CA ASP A 71 13.63 13.79 -24.05
C ASP A 71 13.75 15.21 -24.64
N PRO A 72 14.31 15.37 -25.85
CA PRO A 72 14.49 16.69 -26.46
C PRO A 72 13.18 17.36 -26.91
N ILE A 73 12.06 16.62 -26.97
CA ILE A 73 10.76 17.14 -27.40
C ILE A 73 9.95 17.62 -26.19
N THR A 74 9.85 16.78 -25.14
CA THR A 74 9.05 17.08 -23.95
C THR A 74 9.86 17.79 -22.87
N GLU A 75 11.20 17.81 -22.96
CA GLU A 75 12.15 18.29 -21.94
C GLU A 75 12.04 17.53 -20.60
N GLU A 76 11.33 16.41 -20.59
CA GLU A 76 11.19 15.54 -19.41
C GLU A 76 12.44 14.66 -19.21
N TYR A 77 12.73 14.36 -17.97
CA TYR A 77 13.85 13.51 -17.57
C TYR A 77 13.38 12.13 -17.15
N THR A 78 14.07 11.10 -17.64
CA THR A 78 13.95 9.72 -17.17
C THR A 78 15.25 9.30 -16.49
N PHE A 79 15.15 8.73 -15.31
CA PHE A 79 16.30 8.29 -14.51
C PHE A 79 16.34 6.77 -14.42
N THR A 80 17.51 6.18 -14.67
CA THR A 80 17.76 4.75 -14.46
C THR A 80 18.64 4.57 -13.22
N ILE A 81 18.06 4.09 -12.14
CA ILE A 81 18.73 3.94 -10.83
C ILE A 81 19.67 2.73 -10.88
N HIS A 82 20.97 2.96 -10.69
CA HIS A 82 21.99 1.93 -10.78
C HIS A 82 21.85 0.86 -9.69
N GLY A 83 21.89 -0.40 -10.11
CA GLY A 83 21.85 -1.55 -9.22
C GLY A 83 20.50 -1.75 -8.51
N TYR A 84 19.44 -1.09 -8.96
CA TYR A 84 18.13 -1.15 -8.34
C TYR A 84 17.64 -2.59 -8.15
N THR A 85 17.53 -3.36 -9.21
CA THR A 85 17.08 -4.75 -9.18
C THR A 85 17.97 -5.66 -8.33
N LYS A 86 19.29 -5.42 -8.35
CA LYS A 86 20.28 -6.19 -7.57
C LYS A 86 20.18 -5.89 -6.07
N MET A 87 19.92 -4.63 -5.71
CA MET A 87 19.83 -4.20 -4.29
C MET A 87 18.52 -4.63 -3.63
N TYR A 88 17.42 -4.65 -4.36
CA TYR A 88 16.08 -4.82 -3.81
C TYR A 88 15.49 -6.21 -4.03
N ASN A 89 16.06 -7.03 -4.91
CA ASN A 89 15.57 -8.38 -5.14
C ASN A 89 16.03 -9.32 -4.01
N PRO A 90 15.11 -9.87 -3.20
CA PRO A 90 15.45 -10.80 -2.12
C PRO A 90 16.08 -12.09 -2.63
N ILE A 91 15.80 -12.52 -3.88
CA ILE A 91 16.38 -13.70 -4.52
C ILE A 91 17.90 -13.50 -4.75
N ASN A 92 18.35 -12.28 -4.98
CA ASN A 92 19.75 -11.94 -5.25
C ASN A 92 20.54 -11.52 -4.00
N MET A 93 20.09 -11.86 -2.80
CA MET A 93 20.67 -11.44 -1.52
C MET A 93 20.84 -9.90 -1.41
N GLY A 94 19.94 -9.13 -2.01
CA GLY A 94 19.89 -7.69 -1.86
C GLY A 94 19.71 -7.29 -0.41
N GLY A 95 20.24 -6.12 -0.02
CA GLY A 95 20.16 -5.59 1.36
C GLY A 95 18.73 -5.22 1.83
N GLY A 96 17.73 -5.50 0.99
CA GLY A 96 16.34 -5.15 1.26
C GLY A 96 16.00 -3.70 0.93
N TYR A 97 14.80 -3.29 1.25
CA TYR A 97 14.28 -1.95 1.02
C TYR A 97 13.49 -1.44 2.24
N ILE A 98 13.42 -0.15 2.34
CA ILE A 98 12.57 0.54 3.33
C ILE A 98 11.24 0.83 2.66
N GLN A 99 10.14 0.33 3.21
CA GLN A 99 8.81 0.80 2.84
C GLN A 99 8.63 2.21 3.40
N CYS A 100 8.43 3.16 2.51
CA CYS A 100 8.23 4.55 2.87
C CYS A 100 6.80 4.94 2.47
N THR A 101 6.00 5.41 3.42
CA THR A 101 4.69 5.97 3.11
C THR A 101 4.84 7.36 2.52
N ASP A 102 3.82 7.87 1.83
CA ASP A 102 3.83 9.23 1.27
C ASP A 102 4.05 10.28 2.35
N GLU A 103 3.49 10.06 3.55
CA GLU A 103 3.66 10.94 4.70
C GLU A 103 5.11 10.94 5.20
N LEU A 104 5.75 9.76 5.27
CA LEU A 104 7.16 9.65 5.64
C LEU A 104 8.04 10.32 4.59
N LEU A 105 7.74 10.10 3.30
CA LEU A 105 8.43 10.79 2.22
C LEU A 105 8.35 12.30 2.37
N LYS A 106 7.14 12.85 2.54
CA LYS A 106 6.92 14.30 2.74
C LYS A 106 7.76 14.83 3.90
N GLN A 107 7.81 14.10 5.03
CA GLN A 107 8.65 14.47 6.18
C GLN A 107 10.14 14.45 5.83
N LEU A 108 10.64 13.41 5.17
CA LEU A 108 12.05 13.31 4.77
C LEU A 108 12.46 14.41 3.79
N LEU A 109 11.58 14.78 2.84
CA LEU A 109 11.84 15.83 1.87
C LEU A 109 11.87 17.24 2.49
N GLN A 110 11.27 17.46 3.65
CA GLN A 110 11.31 18.73 4.36
C GLN A 110 12.60 18.93 5.16
N ILE A 111 13.40 17.89 5.42
CA ILE A 111 14.60 17.97 6.24
C ILE A 111 15.72 18.67 5.46
N LYS A 112 15.98 19.95 5.78
CA LYS A 112 17.02 20.75 5.11
C LYS A 112 18.42 20.48 5.70
N SER A 113 18.52 20.04 6.97
CA SER A 113 19.79 19.72 7.62
C SER A 113 20.30 18.33 7.19
N ILE A 114 21.48 18.30 6.57
CA ILE A 114 22.08 17.02 6.13
C ILE A 114 22.42 16.10 7.31
N ASN A 115 22.83 16.63 8.45
CA ASN A 115 23.17 15.82 9.62
C ASN A 115 21.92 15.23 10.27
N GLU A 116 20.84 15.97 10.32
CA GLU A 116 19.54 15.50 10.78
C GLU A 116 19.02 14.39 9.85
N LEU A 117 19.04 14.61 8.54
CA LEU A 117 18.64 13.61 7.55
C LEU A 117 19.46 12.31 7.67
N ARG A 118 20.78 12.41 7.89
CA ARG A 118 21.65 11.24 8.10
C ARG A 118 21.27 10.45 9.35
N VAL A 119 21.07 11.14 10.47
CA VAL A 119 20.67 10.50 11.74
C VAL A 119 19.34 9.78 11.57
N ILE A 120 18.36 10.46 10.97
CA ILE A 120 17.03 9.87 10.73
C ILE A 120 17.10 8.67 9.80
N LEU A 121 17.82 8.75 8.67
CA LEU A 121 17.98 7.63 7.74
C LEU A 121 18.68 6.43 8.38
N MET A 122 19.68 6.64 9.23
CA MET A 122 20.34 5.57 9.97
C MET A 122 19.37 4.86 10.93
N LEU A 123 18.59 5.62 11.67
CA LEU A 123 17.61 5.07 12.60
C LEU A 123 16.47 4.37 11.87
N LEU A 124 16.03 4.88 10.72
CA LEU A 124 15.03 4.21 9.87
C LEU A 124 15.57 2.86 9.36
N CYS A 125 16.80 2.82 8.84
CA CYS A 125 17.42 1.57 8.39
C CYS A 125 17.49 0.54 9.53
N GLU A 126 17.87 0.96 10.73
CA GLU A 126 17.98 0.09 11.90
C GLU A 126 16.62 -0.40 12.37
N ALA A 127 15.61 0.48 12.44
CA ALA A 127 14.26 0.13 12.86
C ALA A 127 13.67 -0.97 11.98
N ILE A 128 13.87 -0.87 10.66
CA ILE A 128 13.35 -1.83 9.69
C ILE A 128 14.13 -3.15 9.75
N THR A 129 15.45 -3.09 9.88
CA THR A 129 16.27 -4.29 10.05
C THR A 129 15.86 -5.05 11.32
N THR A 130 15.63 -4.33 12.42
CA THR A 130 15.18 -4.90 13.69
C THR A 130 13.79 -5.50 13.57
N GLU A 131 12.88 -4.85 12.84
CA GLU A 131 11.53 -5.37 12.60
C GLU A 131 11.54 -6.69 11.81
N LEU A 132 12.37 -6.78 10.77
CA LEU A 132 12.50 -8.01 9.98
C LEU A 132 13.03 -9.18 10.80
N GLN A 133 13.85 -8.92 11.82
CA GLN A 133 14.45 -9.91 12.70
C GLN A 133 13.62 -10.22 13.95
N SER A 134 12.65 -9.39 14.30
CA SER A 134 11.89 -9.48 15.54
C SER A 134 10.53 -10.13 15.34
N ALA A 135 10.21 -11.12 16.18
CA ALA A 135 8.87 -11.69 16.28
C ALA A 135 7.80 -10.67 16.74
N ALA A 136 8.22 -9.58 17.40
CA ALA A 136 7.32 -8.56 17.95
C ALA A 136 6.79 -7.57 16.90
N LYS A 137 7.25 -7.61 15.65
CA LYS A 137 6.80 -6.75 14.52
C LYS A 137 6.83 -5.23 14.83
N LEU A 138 7.71 -4.79 15.72
CA LEU A 138 7.85 -3.39 16.10
C LEU A 138 9.07 -2.78 15.39
N ALA A 139 8.83 -1.72 14.63
CA ALA A 139 9.89 -0.95 13.96
C ALA A 139 10.62 -0.06 14.99
N VAL A 140 11.53 -0.64 15.78
CA VAL A 140 12.30 0.04 16.81
C VAL A 140 13.78 0.01 16.47
N ALA A 141 14.36 1.19 16.24
CA ALA A 141 15.81 1.33 16.13
C ALA A 141 16.47 1.16 17.51
N LYS A 142 17.52 0.34 17.57
CA LYS A 142 18.32 0.14 18.80
C LYS A 142 19.79 0.31 18.47
N LEU A 143 20.30 1.53 18.55
CA LEU A 143 21.70 1.87 18.31
C LEU A 143 22.33 2.47 19.58
N THR A 144 23.56 2.05 19.86
CA THR A 144 24.36 2.79 20.83
C THR A 144 24.75 4.14 20.23
N PHE A 145 24.98 5.13 21.10
CA PHE A 145 25.46 6.44 20.65
C PHE A 145 26.79 6.35 19.89
N LYS A 146 27.63 5.37 20.24
CA LYS A 146 28.90 5.09 19.57
C LYS A 146 28.67 4.55 18.15
N GLU A 147 27.76 3.64 17.95
CA GLU A 147 27.41 3.08 16.63
C GLU A 147 26.83 4.16 15.73
N LEU A 148 25.91 4.99 16.26
CA LEU A 148 25.34 6.10 15.52
C LEU A 148 26.44 7.10 15.07
N LEU A 149 27.37 7.45 15.94
CA LEU A 149 28.52 8.32 15.60
C LEU A 149 29.47 7.66 14.61
N ALA A 150 29.71 6.35 14.74
CA ALA A 150 30.58 5.62 13.80
C ALA A 150 30.01 5.58 12.37
N GLY A 151 28.67 5.57 12.26
CA GLY A 151 27.96 5.64 10.99
C GLY A 151 27.86 7.05 10.39
N LEU A 152 28.32 8.10 11.09
CA LEU A 152 28.29 9.49 10.63
C LEU A 152 29.68 9.97 10.18
N PRO A 153 29.77 11.00 9.30
CA PRO A 153 31.04 11.60 8.94
C PRO A 153 31.79 12.13 10.16
N LYS A 154 33.13 12.01 10.15
CA LYS A 154 34.00 12.36 11.29
C LYS A 154 33.87 13.78 11.82
N TYR A 155 33.35 14.72 11.00
CA TYR A 155 33.14 16.11 11.43
C TYR A 155 31.88 16.27 12.28
N VAL A 156 30.96 15.30 12.29
CA VAL A 156 29.74 15.36 13.09
C VAL A 156 30.09 15.04 14.55
N LYS A 157 29.99 16.06 15.40
CA LYS A 157 30.33 15.96 16.80
C LYS A 157 29.18 15.36 17.64
N PRO A 158 29.47 14.69 18.76
CA PRO A 158 28.45 14.12 19.66
C PRO A 158 27.35 15.11 20.06
N GLY A 159 27.72 16.37 20.32
CA GLY A 159 26.76 17.43 20.69
C GLY A 159 25.73 17.71 19.59
N VAL A 160 26.10 17.62 18.29
CA VAL A 160 25.18 17.81 17.17
C VAL A 160 24.16 16.67 17.14
N VAL A 161 24.61 15.44 17.33
CA VAL A 161 23.69 14.28 17.38
C VAL A 161 22.73 14.39 18.55
N LYS A 162 23.24 14.73 19.72
CA LYS A 162 22.41 14.96 20.91
C LYS A 162 21.37 16.06 20.66
N GLN A 163 21.77 17.19 20.09
CA GLN A 163 20.86 18.27 19.75
C GLN A 163 19.77 17.82 18.77
N ILE A 164 20.10 17.00 17.77
CA ILE A 164 19.11 16.45 16.81
C ILE A 164 18.09 15.56 17.55
N LEU A 165 18.56 14.65 18.39
CA LEU A 165 17.68 13.76 19.15
C LEU A 165 16.78 14.51 20.14
N ASP A 166 17.32 15.52 20.80
CA ASP A 166 16.59 16.26 21.85
C ASP A 166 15.65 17.34 21.28
N GLN A 167 16.00 17.99 20.17
CA GLN A 167 15.37 19.24 19.72
C GLN A 167 14.77 19.18 18.31
N ALA A 168 15.21 18.27 17.41
CA ALA A 168 14.72 18.27 16.04
C ALA A 168 13.24 17.87 15.97
N SER A 169 12.41 18.73 15.40
CA SER A 169 10.98 18.49 15.23
C SER A 169 10.69 17.31 14.31
N SER A 170 11.44 17.16 13.21
CA SER A 170 11.32 16.04 12.30
C SER A 170 11.64 14.70 12.96
N PHE A 171 12.67 14.64 13.84
CA PHE A 171 12.96 13.43 14.62
C PHE A 171 11.76 13.06 15.51
N LYS A 172 11.21 14.02 16.26
CA LYS A 172 10.06 13.81 17.15
C LYS A 172 8.77 13.45 16.41
N THR A 173 8.63 13.93 15.19
CA THR A 173 7.49 13.58 14.33
C THR A 173 7.61 12.15 13.80
N ILE A 174 8.81 11.76 13.34
CA ILE A 174 9.05 10.46 12.71
C ILE A 174 9.15 9.34 13.75
N PHE A 175 9.75 9.61 14.91
CA PHE A 175 9.96 8.62 15.96
C PHE A 175 9.28 9.00 17.27
N LYS A 176 8.75 7.99 17.95
CA LYS A 176 8.42 8.06 19.38
C LYS A 176 9.63 7.58 20.17
N GLU A 177 10.06 8.38 21.13
CA GLU A 177 11.14 8.01 22.04
C GLU A 177 10.62 7.03 23.09
N GLU A 178 11.15 5.81 23.11
CA GLU A 178 10.95 4.87 24.23
C GLU A 178 12.14 4.99 25.18
N TYR A 179 12.06 5.87 26.16
CA TYR A 179 13.04 5.99 27.21
C TYR A 179 12.93 4.84 28.21
N THR A 180 13.94 4.00 28.22
CA THR A 180 14.21 3.17 29.39
C THR A 180 15.47 3.68 30.07
N SER A 181 15.33 4.24 31.28
CA SER A 181 16.30 5.01 32.05
C SER A 181 17.62 4.31 32.40
N LYS A 182 17.89 3.11 31.92
CA LYS A 182 19.11 2.33 32.25
C LYS A 182 19.93 1.94 31.03
N LYS A 183 19.63 2.43 29.81
CA LYS A 183 20.24 1.86 28.62
C LYS A 183 21.21 2.81 27.95
N ARG A 184 22.37 2.29 27.58
CA ARG A 184 23.43 2.95 26.81
C ARG A 184 23.13 3.07 25.31
N TYR A 185 21.89 2.89 24.88
CA TYR A 185 21.47 2.94 23.49
C TYR A 185 20.24 3.84 23.29
N ILE A 186 20.11 4.34 22.11
CA ILE A 186 18.95 5.09 21.63
C ILE A 186 17.91 4.05 21.20
N ALA A 187 16.73 4.11 21.78
CA ALA A 187 15.58 3.34 21.34
C ALA A 187 14.57 4.32 20.72
N ALA A 188 14.44 4.29 19.40
CA ALA A 188 13.52 5.14 18.67
C ALA A 188 12.52 4.23 17.92
N LYS A 189 11.24 4.33 18.28
CA LYS A 189 10.15 3.61 17.61
C LYS A 189 9.59 4.47 16.49
N LEU A 190 9.53 3.91 15.28
CA LEU A 190 8.85 4.57 14.17
C LEU A 190 7.38 4.81 14.51
N ASN A 191 6.87 6.01 14.26
CA ASN A 191 5.47 6.32 14.46
C ASN A 191 4.60 5.45 13.57
N ASP A 192 3.48 4.98 14.11
CA ASP A 192 2.60 4.02 13.45
C ASP A 192 2.06 4.55 12.11
N CYS A 193 1.84 5.88 11.99
CA CYS A 193 1.42 6.53 10.74
C CYS A 193 2.47 6.45 9.61
N PHE A 194 3.75 6.25 9.94
CA PHE A 194 4.82 6.09 8.95
C PHE A 194 5.21 4.64 8.72
N ASN A 195 4.63 3.72 9.47
CA ASN A 195 4.85 2.30 9.28
C ASN A 195 3.95 1.80 8.15
N GLY A 196 4.53 1.42 7.00
CA GLY A 196 3.79 0.92 5.85
C GLY A 196 2.91 -0.30 6.15
N LYS A 197 3.19 -1.04 7.24
CA LYS A 197 2.31 -2.12 7.70
C LYS A 197 1.06 -1.61 8.39
N ALA A 198 1.16 -0.51 9.16
CA ALA A 198 -0.02 0.14 9.75
C ALA A 198 -0.95 0.66 8.65
N THR A 199 -0.39 1.31 7.63
CA THR A 199 -1.14 1.76 6.45
C THR A 199 -1.78 0.59 5.71
N LYS A 200 -1.06 -0.54 5.53
CA LYS A 200 -1.64 -1.76 4.94
C LYS A 200 -2.78 -2.33 5.78
N ASN A 201 -2.69 -2.29 7.09
CA ASN A 201 -3.78 -2.75 7.96
C ASN A 201 -5.00 -1.83 7.88
N GLN A 202 -4.82 -0.52 7.74
CA GLN A 202 -5.91 0.44 7.52
C GLN A 202 -6.58 0.20 6.17
N VAL A 203 -5.80 0.12 5.09
CA VAL A 203 -6.32 -0.22 3.74
C VAL A 203 -7.08 -1.54 3.76
N ARG A 204 -6.54 -2.56 4.47
CA ARG A 204 -7.21 -3.84 4.63
C ARG A 204 -8.53 -3.73 5.39
N GLN A 205 -8.59 -2.93 6.46
CA GLN A 205 -9.81 -2.73 7.22
C GLN A 205 -10.86 -1.98 6.40
N GLU A 206 -10.48 -0.92 5.73
CA GLU A 206 -11.37 -0.16 4.83
C GLU A 206 -11.88 -1.03 3.68
N ALA A 207 -11.00 -1.87 3.10
CA ALA A 207 -11.40 -2.82 2.08
C ALA A 207 -12.37 -3.89 2.62
N HIS A 208 -12.09 -4.43 3.81
CA HIS A 208 -12.98 -5.37 4.48
C HIS A 208 -14.38 -4.76 4.66
N ASP A 209 -14.47 -3.55 5.19
CA ASP A 209 -15.75 -2.89 5.44
C ASP A 209 -16.53 -2.62 4.14
N LYS A 210 -15.84 -2.20 3.08
CA LYS A 210 -16.45 -2.02 1.74
C LYS A 210 -16.94 -3.34 1.14
N ILE A 211 -16.18 -4.42 1.27
CA ILE A 211 -16.55 -5.74 0.76
C ILE A 211 -17.77 -6.29 1.51
N VAL A 212 -17.80 -6.12 2.84
CA VAL A 212 -18.97 -6.51 3.66
C VAL A 212 -20.21 -5.73 3.24
N SER A 213 -20.10 -4.40 3.06
CA SER A 213 -21.22 -3.57 2.57
C SER A 213 -21.70 -4.05 1.21
N PHE A 214 -20.82 -4.24 0.26
CA PHE A 214 -21.15 -4.72 -1.10
C PHE A 214 -21.86 -6.07 -1.08
N THR A 215 -21.35 -7.06 -0.33
CA THR A 215 -21.96 -8.39 -0.26
C THR A 215 -23.33 -8.35 0.40
N THR A 216 -23.52 -7.48 1.40
CA THR A 216 -24.81 -7.26 2.05
C THR A 216 -25.82 -6.67 1.07
N GLU A 217 -25.41 -5.67 0.29
CA GLU A 217 -26.26 -5.08 -0.77
C GLU A 217 -26.65 -6.11 -1.83
N MET A 218 -25.71 -6.96 -2.26
CA MET A 218 -26.00 -8.03 -3.21
C MET A 218 -26.98 -9.07 -2.65
N ASP A 219 -26.84 -9.45 -1.38
CA ASP A 219 -27.76 -10.37 -0.71
C ASP A 219 -29.17 -9.76 -0.57
N ASP A 220 -29.26 -8.46 -0.30
CA ASP A 220 -30.54 -7.75 -0.29
C ASP A 220 -31.20 -7.72 -1.67
N VAL A 221 -30.45 -7.49 -2.73
CA VAL A 221 -30.96 -7.60 -4.11
C VAL A 221 -31.48 -9.00 -4.39
N VAL A 222 -30.73 -10.04 -4.05
CA VAL A 222 -31.17 -11.45 -4.21
C VAL A 222 -32.42 -11.72 -3.42
N ARG A 223 -32.56 -11.20 -2.21
CA ARG A 223 -33.76 -11.33 -1.37
C ARG A 223 -34.97 -10.66 -2.01
N ILE A 224 -34.82 -9.46 -2.56
CA ILE A 224 -35.89 -8.75 -3.28
C ILE A 224 -36.34 -9.57 -4.49
N PHE A 225 -35.43 -10.09 -5.29
CA PHE A 225 -35.75 -10.95 -6.42
C PHE A 225 -36.48 -12.23 -6.00
N ASN A 226 -36.01 -12.89 -4.94
CA ASN A 226 -36.66 -14.08 -4.40
C ASN A 226 -38.08 -13.77 -3.91
N THR A 227 -38.31 -12.63 -3.28
CA THR A 227 -39.65 -12.17 -2.87
C THR A 227 -40.55 -11.93 -4.09
N ALA A 228 -40.06 -11.25 -5.11
CA ALA A 228 -40.81 -10.99 -6.33
C ALA A 228 -41.15 -12.29 -7.08
N ILE A 229 -40.22 -13.27 -7.15
CA ILE A 229 -40.48 -14.60 -7.73
C ILE A 229 -41.57 -15.31 -6.93
N PHE A 230 -41.51 -15.26 -5.61
CA PHE A 230 -42.52 -15.86 -4.73
C PHE A 230 -43.88 -15.24 -4.97
N GLU A 231 -44.00 -13.91 -4.93
CA GLU A 231 -45.25 -13.20 -5.16
C GLU A 231 -45.80 -13.44 -6.57
N GLY A 232 -44.96 -13.43 -7.59
CA GLY A 232 -45.37 -13.73 -8.98
C GLY A 232 -45.97 -15.11 -9.11
N LYS A 233 -45.32 -16.14 -8.55
CA LYS A 233 -45.83 -17.53 -8.58
C LYS A 233 -47.09 -17.70 -7.73
N MET A 234 -47.16 -17.01 -6.61
CA MET A 234 -48.41 -17.02 -5.81
C MET A 234 -49.59 -16.43 -6.59
N ARG A 235 -49.40 -15.29 -7.27
CA ARG A 235 -50.44 -14.68 -8.13
C ARG A 235 -50.86 -15.60 -9.25
N GLU A 236 -49.87 -16.23 -9.92
CA GLU A 236 -50.14 -17.20 -10.99
C GLU A 236 -50.99 -18.38 -10.48
N ARG A 237 -50.60 -18.95 -9.32
CA ARG A 237 -51.35 -20.03 -8.68
C ARG A 237 -52.75 -19.62 -8.28
N LEU A 238 -52.93 -18.43 -7.68
CA LEU A 238 -54.23 -17.91 -7.32
C LEU A 238 -55.12 -17.67 -8.53
N GLN A 239 -54.57 -17.27 -9.67
CA GLN A 239 -55.34 -17.13 -10.93
C GLN A 239 -55.84 -18.47 -11.47
N TYR A 240 -55.04 -19.55 -11.30
CA TYR A 240 -55.44 -20.89 -11.77
C TYR A 240 -56.41 -21.60 -10.84
N GLU A 241 -56.40 -21.29 -9.57
CA GLU A 241 -57.25 -21.97 -8.55
C GLU A 241 -58.62 -21.34 -8.35
N ASP A 242 -58.95 -20.28 -9.11
CA ASP A 242 -60.27 -19.54 -9.04
C ASP A 242 -60.68 -19.15 -7.64
N ILE A 243 -59.69 -18.78 -6.80
CA ILE A 243 -59.86 -18.49 -5.37
C ILE A 243 -60.37 -17.08 -5.22
N LEU A 244 -61.53 -16.91 -4.56
CA LEU A 244 -62.09 -15.62 -4.18
C LEU A 244 -61.16 -14.84 -3.23
N SER A 245 -61.11 -13.53 -3.40
CA SER A 245 -60.26 -12.62 -2.67
C SER A 245 -60.38 -12.69 -1.13
N SER A 246 -61.46 -13.23 -0.60
CA SER A 246 -61.67 -13.44 0.83
C SER A 246 -60.85 -14.56 1.44
N GLU A 247 -60.39 -15.49 0.63
CA GLU A 247 -59.57 -16.65 1.08
C GLU A 247 -58.07 -16.43 0.90
N TYR A 248 -57.68 -15.30 0.34
CA TYR A 248 -56.29 -14.99 -0.02
C TYR A 248 -55.32 -15.14 1.14
N ASN A 249 -55.67 -14.64 2.33
CA ASN A 249 -54.81 -14.73 3.52
C ASN A 249 -54.68 -16.16 4.01
N ILE A 250 -55.74 -16.97 3.89
CA ILE A 250 -55.75 -18.39 4.30
C ILE A 250 -54.90 -19.22 3.30
N ALA A 251 -55.01 -18.93 2.04
CA ALA A 251 -54.24 -19.60 0.99
C ALA A 251 -52.73 -19.30 1.07
N LEU A 252 -52.34 -18.11 1.49
CA LEU A 252 -50.96 -17.70 1.72
C LEU A 252 -50.29 -18.51 2.85
N ASP A 253 -50.98 -18.73 3.95
CA ASP A 253 -50.48 -19.48 5.10
C ASP A 253 -50.41 -20.99 4.83
N GLN A 254 -51.24 -21.49 3.90
CA GLN A 254 -51.30 -22.90 3.53
C GLN A 254 -50.50 -23.26 2.26
N ALA A 255 -49.93 -22.27 1.59
CA ALA A 255 -49.15 -22.49 0.40
C ALA A 255 -47.97 -23.41 0.71
N ALA A 256 -47.86 -24.53 -0.03
CA ALA A 256 -46.70 -25.38 0.05
C ALA A 256 -45.42 -24.54 -0.19
N PRO A 257 -44.34 -24.79 0.55
CA PRO A 257 -43.09 -24.04 0.37
C PRO A 257 -42.66 -24.10 -1.10
N LEU A 258 -42.35 -22.95 -1.66
CA LEU A 258 -41.83 -22.87 -3.02
C LEU A 258 -40.63 -23.80 -3.14
N ASP A 259 -40.63 -24.62 -4.19
CA ASP A 259 -39.50 -25.47 -4.47
C ASP A 259 -38.24 -24.60 -4.56
N SER A 260 -37.27 -24.88 -3.67
CA SER A 260 -36.01 -24.14 -3.54
C SER A 260 -35.21 -24.05 -4.85
N LYS A 261 -35.57 -24.87 -5.84
CA LYS A 261 -34.96 -24.82 -7.20
C LYS A 261 -35.19 -23.51 -7.95
N HIS A 262 -36.23 -22.77 -7.59
CA HIS A 262 -36.57 -21.53 -8.29
C HIS A 262 -36.01 -20.26 -7.60
N LEU A 263 -35.53 -20.40 -6.38
CA LEU A 263 -34.94 -19.26 -5.65
C LEU A 263 -33.48 -19.06 -6.06
N LEU A 264 -33.06 -17.81 -6.12
CA LEU A 264 -31.66 -17.46 -6.31
C LEU A 264 -30.89 -17.81 -5.04
N PRO A 265 -29.68 -18.38 -5.14
CA PRO A 265 -28.87 -18.74 -3.99
C PRO A 265 -28.29 -17.50 -3.31
N THR A 266 -28.26 -17.48 -2.00
CA THR A 266 -27.47 -16.58 -1.19
C THR A 266 -26.17 -17.26 -0.77
N TYR A 267 -25.11 -16.50 -0.54
CA TYR A 267 -23.84 -17.00 -0.07
C TYR A 267 -23.39 -16.21 1.17
N SER A 268 -23.33 -16.86 2.30
CA SER A 268 -22.80 -16.27 3.52
C SER A 268 -21.28 -16.41 3.55
N PHE A 269 -20.58 -15.31 3.37
CA PHE A 269 -19.13 -15.25 3.51
C PHE A 269 -18.74 -15.41 4.99
N SER A 270 -17.72 -16.22 5.24
CA SER A 270 -17.09 -16.31 6.56
C SER A 270 -16.10 -15.14 6.76
N ASP A 271 -15.77 -14.84 8.03
CA ASP A 271 -14.76 -13.84 8.38
C ASP A 271 -13.40 -14.13 7.74
N ALA A 272 -13.05 -15.40 7.56
CA ALA A 272 -11.82 -15.81 6.88
C ALA A 272 -11.83 -15.44 5.40
N GLU A 273 -12.95 -15.62 4.71
CA GLU A 273 -13.13 -15.26 3.31
C GLU A 273 -13.16 -13.74 3.11
N TYR A 274 -13.83 -13.01 3.98
CA TYR A 274 -13.76 -11.54 3.99
C TYR A 274 -12.32 -11.04 4.16
N ASN A 275 -11.58 -11.64 5.09
CA ASN A 275 -10.18 -11.31 5.30
C ASN A 275 -9.28 -11.64 4.09
N GLU A 276 -9.53 -12.76 3.40
CA GLU A 276 -8.81 -13.13 2.18
C GLU A 276 -9.06 -12.11 1.07
N LEU A 277 -10.30 -11.71 0.85
CA LEU A 277 -10.68 -10.68 -0.14
C LEU A 277 -10.07 -9.31 0.21
N ALA A 278 -10.10 -8.92 1.48
CA ALA A 278 -9.49 -7.67 1.94
C ALA A 278 -7.96 -7.65 1.78
N VAL A 279 -7.29 -8.81 1.86
CA VAL A 279 -5.87 -8.93 1.54
C VAL A 279 -5.62 -8.74 0.05
N MET A 280 -6.50 -9.23 -0.82
CA MET A 280 -6.37 -9.00 -2.26
C MET A 280 -6.46 -7.52 -2.62
N ALA A 281 -7.26 -6.73 -1.91
CA ALA A 281 -7.33 -5.28 -2.10
C ALA A 281 -6.04 -4.51 -1.73
N GLN A 282 -5.06 -5.16 -1.11
CA GLN A 282 -3.72 -4.60 -0.92
C GLN A 282 -2.82 -4.75 -2.17
N ASP A 283 -3.08 -5.78 -2.97
CA ASP A 283 -2.32 -6.10 -4.18
C ASP A 283 -3.00 -5.53 -5.42
N PHE A 284 -4.30 -5.32 -5.36
CA PHE A 284 -5.16 -4.79 -6.42
C PHE A 284 -5.98 -3.63 -5.86
N GLU A 285 -6.41 -2.71 -6.70
CA GLU A 285 -7.33 -1.66 -6.28
C GLU A 285 -8.64 -2.25 -5.78
N ILE A 286 -9.24 -1.67 -4.74
CA ILE A 286 -10.47 -2.17 -4.13
C ILE A 286 -11.60 -2.28 -5.16
N ASP A 287 -11.70 -1.33 -6.08
CA ASP A 287 -12.74 -1.33 -7.11
C ASP A 287 -12.61 -2.55 -8.04
N THR A 288 -11.39 -2.94 -8.39
CA THR A 288 -11.13 -4.18 -9.16
C THR A 288 -11.59 -5.43 -8.41
N VAL A 289 -11.44 -5.45 -7.09
CA VAL A 289 -11.92 -6.57 -6.25
C VAL A 289 -13.44 -6.60 -6.19
N LEU A 290 -14.10 -5.44 -6.09
CA LEU A 290 -15.57 -5.33 -6.11
C LEU A 290 -16.16 -5.72 -7.48
N ASP A 291 -15.54 -5.31 -8.57
CA ASP A 291 -15.93 -5.72 -9.94
C ASP A 291 -15.81 -7.23 -10.10
N ALA A 292 -14.72 -7.81 -9.62
CA ALA A 292 -14.52 -9.25 -9.65
C ALA A 292 -15.54 -10.00 -8.78
N LEU A 293 -15.93 -9.44 -7.62
CA LEU A 293 -17.01 -9.97 -6.78
C LEU A 293 -18.35 -9.89 -7.51
N HIS A 294 -18.67 -8.78 -8.15
CA HIS A 294 -19.89 -8.64 -8.95
C HIS A 294 -19.96 -9.72 -10.06
N LEU A 295 -18.84 -9.95 -10.76
CA LEU A 295 -18.74 -11.01 -11.74
C LEU A 295 -18.85 -12.41 -11.12
N PHE A 296 -18.32 -12.61 -9.89
CA PHE A 296 -18.48 -13.87 -9.17
C PHE A 296 -19.95 -14.17 -8.86
N TYR A 297 -20.73 -13.19 -8.41
CA TYR A 297 -22.18 -13.33 -8.22
C TYR A 297 -22.87 -13.69 -9.55
N ASN A 298 -22.59 -12.97 -10.61
CA ASN A 298 -23.27 -13.14 -11.90
C ASN A 298 -22.87 -14.42 -12.63
N ARG A 299 -21.62 -14.87 -12.55
CA ARG A 299 -21.13 -16.04 -13.29
C ARG A 299 -21.31 -17.36 -12.53
N TYR A 300 -21.29 -17.32 -11.20
CA TYR A 300 -21.23 -18.53 -10.39
C TYR A 300 -22.40 -18.70 -9.42
N LEU A 301 -22.75 -17.65 -8.67
CA LEU A 301 -23.78 -17.76 -7.64
C LEU A 301 -25.18 -17.75 -8.25
N ILE A 302 -25.54 -16.72 -9.00
CA ILE A 302 -26.87 -16.57 -9.59
C ILE A 302 -27.22 -17.76 -10.51
N PRO A 303 -26.32 -18.24 -11.42
CA PRO A 303 -26.59 -19.41 -12.24
C PRO A 303 -26.49 -20.75 -11.49
N LYS A 304 -26.22 -20.74 -10.17
CA LYS A 304 -26.03 -21.95 -9.34
C LYS A 304 -24.87 -22.85 -9.80
N LEU A 305 -23.86 -22.26 -10.42
CA LEU A 305 -22.66 -22.96 -10.91
C LEU A 305 -21.53 -23.02 -9.88
N TYR A 306 -21.69 -22.35 -8.74
CA TYR A 306 -20.68 -22.31 -7.71
C TYR A 306 -20.50 -23.68 -7.03
N ASN A 307 -19.30 -24.21 -7.12
CA ASN A 307 -18.92 -25.44 -6.43
C ASN A 307 -18.01 -25.10 -5.24
N LYS A 308 -18.47 -25.40 -4.02
CA LYS A 308 -17.76 -25.14 -2.75
C LYS A 308 -16.35 -25.79 -2.65
N LYS A 309 -15.94 -26.62 -3.61
CA LYS A 309 -14.57 -27.18 -3.64
C LYS A 309 -13.50 -26.12 -3.86
N LYS A 310 -13.84 -24.97 -4.47
CA LYS A 310 -12.94 -23.81 -4.57
C LYS A 310 -13.53 -22.69 -3.74
N GLY A 311 -12.75 -22.14 -2.81
CA GLY A 311 -13.19 -20.97 -2.04
C GLY A 311 -13.46 -19.76 -2.93
N PRO A 312 -14.36 -18.83 -2.50
CA PRO A 312 -14.69 -17.65 -3.30
C PRO A 312 -13.45 -16.80 -3.60
N GLY A 313 -12.52 -16.66 -2.67
CA GLY A 313 -11.27 -15.93 -2.87
C GLY A 313 -10.43 -16.46 -4.03
N SER A 314 -10.34 -17.79 -4.21
CA SER A 314 -9.63 -18.38 -5.35
C SER A 314 -10.28 -18.06 -6.69
N LEU A 315 -11.62 -18.03 -6.77
CA LEU A 315 -12.36 -17.69 -7.98
C LEU A 315 -12.28 -16.18 -8.26
N VAL A 316 -12.44 -15.34 -7.27
CA VAL A 316 -12.28 -13.89 -7.39
C VAL A 316 -10.88 -13.53 -7.90
N ARG A 317 -9.82 -14.16 -7.37
CA ARG A 317 -8.45 -13.97 -7.88
C ARG A 317 -8.31 -14.38 -9.35
N THR A 318 -8.97 -15.44 -9.78
CA THR A 318 -8.98 -15.86 -11.19
C THR A 318 -9.67 -14.80 -12.05
N ILE A 319 -10.82 -14.28 -11.62
CA ILE A 319 -11.55 -13.22 -12.33
C ILE A 319 -10.71 -11.93 -12.41
N ILE A 320 -10.06 -11.51 -11.32
CA ILE A 320 -9.14 -10.35 -11.32
C ILE A 320 -8.05 -10.54 -12.38
N THR A 321 -7.47 -11.75 -12.45
CA THR A 321 -6.43 -12.06 -13.44
C THR A 321 -6.95 -11.98 -14.87
N GLU A 322 -8.21 -12.35 -15.10
CA GLU A 322 -8.88 -12.19 -16.40
C GLU A 322 -9.12 -10.71 -16.73
N LEU A 323 -9.64 -9.92 -15.79
CA LEU A 323 -9.88 -8.49 -15.96
C LEU A 323 -8.60 -7.70 -16.32
N ILE A 324 -7.48 -8.04 -15.66
CA ILE A 324 -6.20 -7.38 -15.92
C ILE A 324 -5.63 -7.76 -17.31
N LYS A 325 -5.89 -8.98 -17.78
CA LYS A 325 -5.40 -9.44 -19.09
C LYS A 325 -6.22 -8.94 -20.28
N THR A 326 -7.47 -8.56 -20.04
CA THR A 326 -8.40 -8.08 -21.08
C THR A 326 -8.98 -6.71 -20.69
N PRO A 327 -8.19 -5.63 -20.74
CA PRO A 327 -8.65 -4.29 -20.33
C PRO A 327 -9.67 -3.62 -21.27
N GLU A 328 -10.12 -4.27 -22.35
CA GLU A 328 -10.95 -3.66 -23.39
C GLU A 328 -12.44 -4.10 -23.39
N ILE A 329 -12.93 -4.78 -22.35
CA ILE A 329 -14.35 -5.17 -22.27
C ILE A 329 -14.92 -4.75 -20.90
N ALA A 330 -14.95 -3.45 -20.66
CA ALA A 330 -15.72 -2.85 -19.57
C ALA A 330 -16.60 -1.72 -20.12
#